data_81e8a04b55aff8909824487ca4db952b
#
_entry.id   81e8a04b55aff8909824487ca4db952b
#
_cell.length_a   1.000
_cell.length_b   1.000
_cell.length_c   1.000
_cell.angle_alpha   90.00
_cell.angle_beta   90.00
_cell.angle_gamma   90.00
#
_symmetry.space_group_name_H-M   'P 1'
#
loop_
_entity.id
_entity.type
_entity.pdbx_description
1 polymer ?
#
loop_
_entity_poly.entity_id
_entity_poly.type
_entity_poly.pdbx_seq_one_letter_code
_entity_poly.pdbx_strand_id
1 'polypeptide(L)'
;MDKITGIQIIGTQRSGSNLLRVILDQSSEIASPHPPHILVTFMPLLPLYEPFDQTSYRRLVDDVVAYVNANPVPWEGVVLDAQQIYDASRNFSLPELNRLIYEAAAEAKKAKYWCCKSMANVHYAEQLEAAGLNLKYVFLFRDGRDVAASFKKAVVGEKHSYHLAKQWSKDQEACLALEQQLGAERFYKLNYETLITAPEETVRSLCNFLEIQYSANMLSFYESRSSKLTAEAGEMWSNLKKPIMKNNTGNYLKAFHADDLAIFERIAGATLAKLGYPTETNFGHPDQERLISPERVVHYNLLNQELKKKSLQDARAEDLENRRPQEEILAAIKNRVPQQTYSYEA
;
A
#
# COMPACT_ATOMS: atom_id res chain seq x y z
N MET A 1 -25.52 -2.30 16.52
CA MET A 1 -24.73 -2.74 15.35
C MET A 1 -23.41 -3.29 15.90
N ASP A 2 -23.00 -4.45 15.44
CA ASP A 2 -21.69 -5.00 15.79
C ASP A 2 -20.61 -4.03 15.32
N LYS A 3 -19.53 -3.90 16.08
CA LYS A 3 -18.45 -2.96 15.79
C LYS A 3 -17.77 -3.37 14.48
N ILE A 4 -17.77 -2.49 13.47
CA ILE A 4 -17.05 -2.71 12.21
C ILE A 4 -15.55 -2.82 12.51
N THR A 5 -14.92 -3.90 12.03
CA THR A 5 -13.50 -4.18 12.27
C THR A 5 -12.67 -3.85 11.04
N GLY A 6 -11.48 -3.32 11.23
CA GLY A 6 -10.57 -2.97 10.14
C GLY A 6 -9.59 -4.08 9.80
N ILE A 7 -9.32 -4.22 8.49
CA ILE A 7 -8.28 -5.10 7.95
C ILE A 7 -7.24 -4.22 7.26
N GLN A 8 -5.95 -4.41 7.58
CA GLN A 8 -4.83 -3.77 6.90
C GLN A 8 -4.07 -4.80 6.06
N ILE A 9 -4.05 -4.64 4.74
CA ILE A 9 -3.11 -5.39 3.89
C ILE A 9 -1.80 -4.62 3.87
N ILE A 10 -0.74 -5.21 4.41
CA ILE A 10 0.58 -4.62 4.60
C ILE A 10 1.68 -5.39 3.85
N GLY A 11 2.84 -4.77 3.64
CA GLY A 11 3.99 -5.30 2.91
C GLY A 11 4.52 -4.31 1.89
N THR A 12 5.14 -4.80 0.82
CA THR A 12 5.61 -3.94 -0.29
C THR A 12 4.60 -3.92 -1.43
N GLN A 13 4.37 -2.77 -2.02
CA GLN A 13 3.59 -2.66 -3.26
C GLN A 13 4.17 -3.58 -4.34
N ARG A 14 3.37 -3.96 -5.35
CA ARG A 14 3.72 -4.89 -6.44
C ARG A 14 3.81 -6.37 -6.03
N SER A 15 3.44 -6.71 -4.80
CA SER A 15 3.35 -8.09 -4.29
C SER A 15 2.00 -8.77 -4.58
N GLY A 16 1.18 -8.25 -5.51
CA GLY A 16 -0.15 -8.81 -5.79
C GLY A 16 -1.26 -8.23 -4.92
N SER A 17 -1.03 -7.10 -4.24
CA SER A 17 -1.96 -6.52 -3.28
C SER A 17 -3.30 -6.08 -3.89
N ASN A 18 -3.32 -5.62 -5.15
CA ASN A 18 -4.60 -5.33 -5.82
C ASN A 18 -5.36 -6.61 -6.17
N LEU A 19 -4.68 -7.71 -6.51
CA LEU A 19 -5.32 -9.02 -6.68
C LEU A 19 -6.00 -9.45 -5.38
N LEU A 20 -5.28 -9.42 -4.25
CA LEU A 20 -5.86 -9.78 -2.96
C LEU A 20 -7.03 -8.88 -2.57
N ARG A 21 -6.89 -7.55 -2.80
CA ARG A 21 -7.96 -6.58 -2.55
C ARG A 21 -9.24 -6.92 -3.30
N VAL A 22 -9.15 -7.16 -4.61
CA VAL A 22 -10.35 -7.45 -5.41
C VAL A 22 -10.94 -8.82 -5.11
N ILE A 23 -10.14 -9.80 -4.70
CA ILE A 23 -10.62 -11.09 -4.18
C ILE A 23 -11.44 -10.87 -2.91
N LEU A 24 -10.92 -10.13 -1.93
CA LEU A 24 -11.63 -9.84 -0.68
C LEU A 24 -12.89 -9.00 -0.91
N ASP A 25 -12.86 -8.09 -1.88
CA ASP A 25 -14.01 -7.23 -2.21
C ASP A 25 -15.19 -8.00 -2.79
N GLN A 26 -15.02 -9.26 -3.26
CA GLN A 26 -16.12 -10.11 -3.69
C GLN A 26 -16.94 -10.67 -2.52
N SER A 27 -16.41 -10.66 -1.30
CA SER A 27 -17.19 -10.99 -0.10
C SER A 27 -18.18 -9.87 0.22
N SER A 28 -19.43 -10.24 0.53
CA SER A 28 -20.42 -9.29 1.05
C SER A 28 -20.08 -8.79 2.44
N GLU A 29 -19.19 -9.49 3.16
CA GLU A 29 -18.79 -9.16 4.52
C GLU A 29 -17.63 -8.17 4.59
N ILE A 30 -16.95 -7.88 3.47
CA ILE A 30 -15.78 -6.97 3.42
C ILE A 30 -16.02 -5.86 2.39
N ALA A 31 -15.81 -4.61 2.78
CA ALA A 31 -15.66 -3.49 1.86
C ALA A 31 -14.16 -3.22 1.64
N SER A 32 -13.67 -3.47 0.45
CA SER A 32 -12.26 -3.28 0.10
C SER A 32 -12.11 -2.35 -1.11
N PRO A 33 -12.39 -1.05 -0.96
CA PRO A 33 -12.32 -0.09 -2.05
C PRO A 33 -10.88 0.16 -2.52
N HIS A 34 -10.72 0.81 -3.68
CA HIS A 34 -9.40 1.20 -4.16
C HIS A 34 -8.77 2.21 -3.18
N PRO A 35 -7.56 1.95 -2.66
CA PRO A 35 -7.01 2.76 -1.58
C PRO A 35 -6.52 4.13 -2.06
N PRO A 36 -6.91 5.20 -1.36
CA PRO A 36 -6.35 6.54 -1.56
C PRO A 36 -5.03 6.75 -0.83
N HIS A 37 -4.55 5.76 -0.06
CA HIS A 37 -3.28 5.82 0.70
C HIS A 37 -3.23 6.94 1.76
N ILE A 38 -4.31 7.16 2.51
CA ILE A 38 -4.49 8.29 3.42
C ILE A 38 -3.30 8.48 4.37
N LEU A 39 -2.92 7.44 5.15
CA LEU A 39 -1.84 7.58 6.14
C LEU A 39 -0.50 7.91 5.48
N VAL A 40 -0.13 7.18 4.42
CA VAL A 40 1.14 7.39 3.71
C VAL A 40 1.23 8.80 3.12
N THR A 41 0.09 9.34 2.68
CA THR A 41 0.03 10.66 2.05
C THR A 41 0.01 11.80 3.07
N PHE A 42 -0.78 11.68 4.13
CA PHE A 42 -1.05 12.79 5.04
C PHE A 42 -0.20 12.79 6.32
N MET A 43 0.35 11.66 6.78
CA MET A 43 1.26 11.65 7.93
C MET A 43 2.45 12.62 7.76
N PRO A 44 3.14 12.65 6.60
CA PRO A 44 4.21 13.61 6.36
C PRO A 44 3.73 15.07 6.25
N LEU A 45 2.44 15.29 6.05
CA LEU A 45 1.85 16.62 5.89
C LEU A 45 1.27 17.19 7.21
N LEU A 46 1.16 16.38 8.27
CA LEU A 46 0.61 16.82 9.55
C LEU A 46 1.26 18.10 10.11
N PRO A 47 2.59 18.33 9.96
CA PRO A 47 3.18 19.61 10.39
C PRO A 47 2.57 20.87 9.75
N LEU A 48 1.90 20.74 8.59
CA LEU A 48 1.20 21.86 7.95
C LEU A 48 -0.15 22.20 8.61
N TYR A 49 -0.59 21.38 9.57
CA TYR A 49 -1.82 21.54 10.33
C TYR A 49 -1.55 21.96 11.78
N GLU A 50 -0.30 22.32 12.11
CA GLU A 50 0.05 22.86 13.42
C GLU A 50 -0.41 24.34 13.57
N PRO A 51 -0.82 24.78 14.77
CA PRO A 51 -1.09 23.95 15.95
C PRO A 51 -2.27 23.00 15.70
N PHE A 52 -2.15 21.75 16.18
CA PHE A 52 -3.15 20.71 15.93
C PHE A 52 -4.33 20.86 16.91
N ASP A 53 -5.29 21.68 16.55
CA ASP A 53 -6.51 22.00 17.29
C ASP A 53 -7.77 21.61 16.50
N GLN A 54 -8.93 21.98 17.03
CA GLN A 54 -10.21 21.71 16.40
C GLN A 54 -10.33 22.30 14.98
N THR A 55 -9.83 23.51 14.77
CA THR A 55 -9.89 24.21 13.48
C THR A 55 -8.99 23.56 12.45
N SER A 56 -7.76 23.24 12.85
CA SER A 56 -6.81 22.57 11.96
C SER A 56 -7.23 21.13 11.67
N TYR A 57 -7.82 20.42 12.63
CA TYR A 57 -8.38 19.10 12.39
C TYR A 57 -9.56 19.16 11.41
N ARG A 58 -10.46 20.14 11.54
CA ARG A 58 -11.53 20.34 10.55
C ARG A 58 -10.97 20.51 9.13
N ARG A 59 -9.94 21.34 8.98
CA ARG A 59 -9.26 21.53 7.69
C ARG A 59 -8.62 20.24 7.18
N LEU A 60 -8.01 19.41 8.07
CA LEU A 60 -7.49 18.10 7.70
C LEU A 60 -8.59 17.18 7.19
N VAL A 61 -9.76 17.16 7.83
CA VAL A 61 -10.91 16.37 7.38
C VAL A 61 -11.35 16.80 5.99
N ASP A 62 -11.51 18.12 5.76
CA ASP A 62 -11.91 18.65 4.45
C ASP A 62 -10.93 18.26 3.35
N ASP A 63 -9.62 18.37 3.61
CA ASP A 63 -8.56 18.02 2.66
C ASP A 63 -8.51 16.53 2.36
N VAL A 64 -8.60 15.69 3.39
CA VAL A 64 -8.56 14.23 3.21
C VAL A 64 -9.80 13.75 2.48
N VAL A 65 -10.99 14.26 2.81
CA VAL A 65 -12.23 13.91 2.11
C VAL A 65 -12.17 14.35 0.64
N ALA A 66 -11.71 15.57 0.36
CA ALA A 66 -11.52 16.03 -1.01
C ALA A 66 -10.54 15.13 -1.79
N TYR A 67 -9.42 14.77 -1.15
CA TYR A 67 -8.41 13.87 -1.73
C TYR A 67 -8.96 12.46 -2.02
N VAL A 68 -9.77 11.90 -1.12
CA VAL A 68 -10.38 10.58 -1.32
C VAL A 68 -11.44 10.63 -2.42
N ASN A 69 -12.26 11.68 -2.48
CA ASN A 69 -13.25 11.87 -3.53
C ASN A 69 -12.60 12.06 -4.92
N ALA A 70 -11.37 12.56 -4.97
CA ALA A 70 -10.57 12.67 -6.20
C ALA A 70 -9.80 11.39 -6.57
N ASN A 71 -10.07 10.24 -5.91
CA ASN A 71 -9.40 8.98 -6.20
C ASN A 71 -9.68 8.53 -7.65
N PRO A 72 -8.64 8.15 -8.43
CA PRO A 72 -8.79 7.67 -9.81
C PRO A 72 -9.80 6.54 -10.00
N VAL A 73 -10.01 5.73 -8.96
CA VAL A 73 -11.05 4.69 -8.92
C VAL A 73 -12.08 5.11 -7.88
N PRO A 74 -13.23 5.66 -8.31
CA PRO A 74 -14.28 6.07 -7.39
C PRO A 74 -14.81 4.93 -6.53
N TRP A 75 -15.16 5.23 -5.29
CA TRP A 75 -15.77 4.25 -4.40
C TRP A 75 -17.25 4.15 -4.68
N GLU A 76 -17.67 2.98 -5.12
CA GLU A 76 -19.04 2.74 -5.58
C GLU A 76 -20.03 2.80 -4.41
N GLY A 77 -21.07 3.62 -4.55
CA GLY A 77 -22.12 3.78 -3.54
C GLY A 77 -21.69 4.52 -2.26
N VAL A 78 -20.47 5.04 -2.22
CA VAL A 78 -19.95 5.78 -1.06
C VAL A 78 -20.00 7.28 -1.36
N VAL A 79 -20.66 8.02 -0.48
CA VAL A 79 -20.68 9.49 -0.48
C VAL A 79 -19.98 9.94 0.81
N LEU A 80 -18.80 10.55 0.67
CA LEU A 80 -18.07 11.09 1.82
C LEU A 80 -18.46 12.57 2.00
N ASP A 81 -19.07 12.87 3.13
CA ASP A 81 -19.39 14.21 3.59
C ASP A 81 -18.44 14.63 4.72
N ALA A 82 -17.68 15.69 4.51
CA ALA A 82 -16.67 16.15 5.46
C ALA A 82 -17.27 16.57 6.80
N GLN A 83 -18.50 17.15 6.80
CA GLN A 83 -19.19 17.53 8.03
C GLN A 83 -19.56 16.28 8.84
N GLN A 84 -20.15 15.28 8.20
CA GLN A 84 -20.53 14.02 8.87
C GLN A 84 -19.31 13.29 9.44
N ILE A 85 -18.20 13.22 8.68
CA ILE A 85 -16.94 12.62 9.14
C ILE A 85 -16.38 13.38 10.34
N TYR A 86 -16.39 14.72 10.29
CA TYR A 86 -15.93 15.55 11.40
C TYR A 86 -16.78 15.34 12.66
N ASP A 87 -18.11 15.37 12.53
CA ASP A 87 -19.04 15.19 13.65
C ASP A 87 -18.98 13.79 14.28
N ALA A 88 -18.59 12.77 13.48
CA ALA A 88 -18.39 11.41 13.96
C ALA A 88 -17.02 11.18 14.64
N SER A 89 -16.08 12.14 14.50
CA SER A 89 -14.74 12.02 15.07
C SER A 89 -14.76 12.15 16.59
N ARG A 90 -14.19 11.16 17.28
CA ARG A 90 -14.07 11.17 18.75
C ARG A 90 -12.71 11.67 19.21
N ASN A 91 -11.68 11.41 18.40
CA ASN A 91 -10.31 11.82 18.64
C ASN A 91 -9.80 12.56 17.39
N PHE A 92 -9.15 13.70 17.59
CA PHE A 92 -8.57 14.47 16.49
C PHE A 92 -7.25 13.82 16.07
N SER A 93 -7.33 12.81 15.20
CA SER A 93 -6.15 12.12 14.71
C SER A 93 -6.35 11.59 13.29
N LEU A 94 -5.27 11.45 12.53
CA LEU A 94 -5.32 10.89 11.18
C LEU A 94 -5.69 9.39 11.16
N PRO A 95 -5.26 8.53 12.12
CA PRO A 95 -5.76 7.16 12.22
C PRO A 95 -7.29 7.07 12.40
N GLU A 96 -7.86 7.92 13.24
CA GLU A 96 -9.31 8.01 13.45
C GLU A 96 -10.02 8.42 12.15
N LEU A 97 -9.51 9.46 11.48
CA LEU A 97 -10.05 9.91 10.19
C LEU A 97 -9.99 8.81 9.13
N ASN A 98 -8.87 8.10 9.03
CA ASN A 98 -8.74 6.96 8.13
C ASN A 98 -9.77 5.87 8.44
N ARG A 99 -10.02 5.55 9.73
CA ARG A 99 -11.04 4.61 10.16
C ARG A 99 -12.42 5.04 9.69
N LEU A 100 -12.85 6.26 9.99
CA LEU A 100 -14.18 6.78 9.66
C LEU A 100 -14.45 6.75 8.14
N ILE A 101 -13.46 7.12 7.34
CA ILE A 101 -13.58 7.09 5.88
C ILE A 101 -13.78 5.66 5.37
N TYR A 102 -13.01 4.68 5.88
CA TYR A 102 -13.18 3.28 5.47
C TYR A 102 -14.45 2.64 6.06
N GLU A 103 -14.88 3.06 7.25
CA GLU A 103 -16.18 2.63 7.81
C GLU A 103 -17.36 3.09 6.95
N ALA A 104 -17.31 4.29 6.38
CA ALA A 104 -18.34 4.75 5.44
C ALA A 104 -18.47 3.81 4.21
N ALA A 105 -17.36 3.25 3.74
CA ALA A 105 -17.39 2.24 2.67
C ALA A 105 -18.00 0.92 3.14
N ALA A 106 -17.69 0.49 4.37
CA ALA A 106 -18.28 -0.73 4.94
C ALA A 106 -19.78 -0.56 5.19
N GLU A 107 -20.22 0.59 5.68
CA GLU A 107 -21.63 0.92 5.91
C GLU A 107 -22.42 0.92 4.60
N ALA A 108 -21.89 1.55 3.54
CA ALA A 108 -22.51 1.57 2.21
C ALA A 108 -22.73 0.16 1.65
N LYS A 109 -21.78 -0.75 1.91
CA LYS A 109 -21.85 -2.16 1.50
C LYS A 109 -22.59 -3.04 2.51
N LYS A 110 -22.93 -2.54 3.71
CA LYS A 110 -23.45 -3.31 4.86
C LYS A 110 -22.50 -4.44 5.28
N ALA A 111 -21.20 -4.20 5.18
CA ALA A 111 -20.14 -5.15 5.49
C ALA A 111 -19.74 -5.11 6.98
N LYS A 112 -19.26 -6.24 7.50
CA LYS A 112 -18.71 -6.35 8.86
C LYS A 112 -17.32 -5.76 8.97
N TYR A 113 -16.57 -5.76 7.86
CA TYR A 113 -15.17 -5.34 7.80
C TYR A 113 -14.97 -4.28 6.72
N TRP A 114 -14.11 -3.31 7.03
CA TRP A 114 -13.45 -2.53 6.00
C TRP A 114 -12.01 -3.04 5.78
N CYS A 115 -11.51 -2.94 4.57
CA CYS A 115 -10.17 -3.38 4.22
C CYS A 115 -9.39 -2.28 3.51
N CYS A 116 -8.29 -1.86 4.11
CA CYS A 116 -7.34 -0.90 3.56
C CYS A 116 -6.13 -1.63 2.96
N LYS A 117 -5.90 -1.45 1.66
CA LYS A 117 -4.74 -2.02 0.93
C LYS A 117 -3.63 -0.98 0.76
N SER A 118 -3.28 -0.23 1.78
CA SER A 118 -2.13 0.67 1.76
C SER A 118 -0.91 -0.01 2.37
N MET A 119 -0.16 -0.73 1.53
CA MET A 119 0.90 -1.65 1.96
C MET A 119 1.91 -1.01 2.93
N ALA A 120 2.30 0.24 2.68
CA ALA A 120 3.25 0.97 3.53
C ALA A 120 2.65 1.46 4.86
N ASN A 121 1.36 1.19 5.14
CA ASN A 121 0.76 1.47 6.45
C ASN A 121 1.44 0.69 7.57
N VAL A 122 2.22 -0.34 7.28
CA VAL A 122 3.07 -1.02 8.27
C VAL A 122 3.99 -0.04 9.01
N HIS A 123 4.47 1.01 8.34
CA HIS A 123 5.32 2.03 8.96
C HIS A 123 4.57 2.98 9.91
N TYR A 124 3.24 2.87 9.95
CA TYR A 124 2.36 3.62 10.85
C TYR A 124 1.55 2.68 11.76
N ALA A 125 1.99 1.41 11.89
CA ALA A 125 1.30 0.42 12.70
C ALA A 125 1.23 0.83 14.18
N GLU A 126 2.29 1.45 14.70
CA GLU A 126 2.32 1.96 16.07
C GLU A 126 1.22 3.01 16.31
N GLN A 127 1.04 3.95 15.38
CA GLN A 127 -0.01 4.98 15.47
C GLN A 127 -1.41 4.38 15.34
N LEU A 128 -1.56 3.34 14.49
CA LEU A 128 -2.83 2.63 14.34
C LEU A 128 -3.18 1.84 15.60
N GLU A 129 -2.22 1.18 16.22
CA GLU A 129 -2.41 0.43 17.47
C GLU A 129 -2.67 1.37 18.66
N ALA A 130 -1.92 2.48 18.76
CA ALA A 130 -2.13 3.51 19.77
C ALA A 130 -3.53 4.16 19.70
N ALA A 131 -4.12 4.21 18.51
CA ALA A 131 -5.50 4.67 18.31
C ALA A 131 -6.57 3.65 18.77
N GLY A 132 -6.17 2.45 19.21
CA GLY A 132 -7.07 1.43 19.77
C GLY A 132 -8.05 0.83 18.75
N LEU A 133 -7.69 0.79 17.47
CA LEU A 133 -8.58 0.36 16.39
C LEU A 133 -8.81 -1.15 16.34
N ASN A 134 -8.00 -1.94 17.04
CA ASN A 134 -8.07 -3.42 17.09
C ASN A 134 -8.12 -4.07 15.70
N LEU A 135 -7.15 -3.75 14.86
CA LEU A 135 -7.10 -4.16 13.47
C LEU A 135 -6.62 -5.61 13.30
N LYS A 136 -7.10 -6.27 12.24
CA LYS A 136 -6.48 -7.50 11.71
C LYS A 136 -5.50 -7.10 10.60
N TYR A 137 -4.31 -7.72 10.60
CA TYR A 137 -3.26 -7.44 9.62
C TYR A 137 -3.04 -8.65 8.72
N VAL A 138 -3.00 -8.41 7.42
CA VAL A 138 -2.65 -9.41 6.40
C VAL A 138 -1.34 -8.98 5.75
N PHE A 139 -0.25 -9.64 6.14
CA PHE A 139 1.06 -9.43 5.56
C PHE A 139 1.19 -10.20 4.26
N LEU A 140 1.02 -9.52 3.14
CA LEU A 140 1.22 -10.07 1.81
C LEU A 140 2.65 -9.83 1.37
N PHE A 141 3.42 -10.91 1.22
CA PHE A 141 4.81 -10.87 0.76
C PHE A 141 5.02 -11.66 -0.53
N ARG A 142 6.00 -11.27 -1.28
CA ARG A 142 6.42 -11.85 -2.57
C ARG A 142 7.93 -11.78 -2.68
N ASP A 143 8.55 -12.64 -3.52
CA ASP A 143 9.97 -12.52 -3.86
C ASP A 143 10.33 -11.08 -4.22
N GLY A 144 11.25 -10.49 -3.44
CA GLY A 144 11.64 -9.09 -3.58
C GLY A 144 12.25 -8.77 -4.95
N ARG A 145 12.90 -9.73 -5.59
CA ARG A 145 13.48 -9.60 -6.93
C ARG A 145 12.37 -9.44 -7.99
N ASP A 146 11.29 -10.21 -7.85
CA ASP A 146 10.10 -10.07 -8.70
C ASP A 146 9.35 -8.76 -8.46
N VAL A 147 9.27 -8.32 -7.19
CA VAL A 147 8.73 -7.01 -6.82
C VAL A 147 9.54 -5.91 -7.49
N ALA A 148 10.87 -5.95 -7.40
CA ALA A 148 11.75 -4.98 -8.02
C ALA A 148 11.65 -4.99 -9.55
N ALA A 149 11.60 -6.17 -10.19
CA ALA A 149 11.38 -6.31 -11.62
C ALA A 149 10.05 -5.68 -12.07
N SER A 150 9.02 -5.77 -11.23
CA SER A 150 7.72 -5.12 -11.47
C SER A 150 7.80 -3.59 -11.33
N PHE A 151 8.54 -3.07 -10.34
CA PHE A 151 8.73 -1.62 -10.17
C PHE A 151 9.54 -0.98 -11.30
N LYS A 152 10.53 -1.68 -11.87
CA LYS A 152 11.30 -1.19 -13.02
C LYS A 152 10.40 -0.86 -14.23
N LYS A 153 9.25 -1.55 -14.36
CA LYS A 153 8.26 -1.34 -15.44
C LYS A 153 7.12 -0.38 -15.06
N ALA A 154 6.93 -0.09 -13.78
CA ALA A 154 5.82 0.74 -13.32
C ALA A 154 6.14 2.24 -13.46
N VAL A 155 5.13 3.09 -13.58
CA VAL A 155 5.30 4.56 -13.59
C VAL A 155 5.73 5.08 -12.21
N VAL A 156 5.38 4.36 -11.15
CA VAL A 156 5.59 4.78 -9.74
C VAL A 156 6.76 4.07 -9.08
N GLY A 157 7.26 4.65 -8.00
CA GLY A 157 8.26 4.06 -7.11
C GLY A 157 9.69 4.18 -7.63
N GLU A 158 10.60 3.57 -6.90
CA GLU A 158 12.02 3.52 -7.23
C GLU A 158 12.29 2.64 -8.46
N LYS A 159 13.46 2.81 -9.11
CA LYS A 159 13.81 2.10 -10.35
C LYS A 159 15.12 1.34 -10.25
N HIS A 160 16.09 1.87 -9.52
CA HIS A 160 17.39 1.24 -9.37
C HIS A 160 17.35 0.13 -8.30
N SER A 161 17.97 -1.01 -8.57
CA SER A 161 17.95 -2.22 -7.72
C SER A 161 18.40 -1.97 -6.29
N TYR A 162 19.34 -1.03 -6.05
CA TYR A 162 19.76 -0.60 -4.72
C TYR A 162 18.59 -0.03 -3.90
N HIS A 163 17.82 0.91 -4.45
CA HIS A 163 16.70 1.54 -3.75
C HIS A 163 15.54 0.57 -3.56
N LEU A 164 15.28 -0.25 -4.57
CA LEU A 164 14.21 -1.25 -4.54
C LEU A 164 14.49 -2.32 -3.46
N ALA A 165 15.75 -2.78 -3.36
CA ALA A 165 16.16 -3.73 -2.33
C ALA A 165 15.99 -3.14 -0.92
N LYS A 166 16.44 -1.88 -0.71
CA LYS A 166 16.30 -1.17 0.58
C LYS A 166 14.83 -1.01 0.96
N GLN A 167 14.00 -0.55 0.02
CA GLN A 167 12.57 -0.36 0.27
C GLN A 167 11.89 -1.68 0.60
N TRP A 168 12.13 -2.72 -0.21
CA TRP A 168 11.56 -4.03 0.02
C TRP A 168 11.97 -4.60 1.38
N SER A 169 13.26 -4.62 1.71
CA SER A 169 13.75 -5.10 3.01
C SER A 169 13.15 -4.33 4.16
N LYS A 170 13.10 -2.99 4.09
CA LYS A 170 12.51 -2.13 5.12
C LYS A 170 11.04 -2.49 5.37
N ASP A 171 10.26 -2.67 4.31
CA ASP A 171 8.84 -3.01 4.43
C ASP A 171 8.65 -4.40 5.04
N GLN A 172 9.45 -5.41 4.59
CA GLN A 172 9.33 -6.77 5.09
C GLN A 172 9.77 -6.86 6.58
N GLU A 173 10.89 -6.23 6.94
CA GLU A 173 11.37 -6.23 8.33
C GLU A 173 10.37 -5.53 9.26
N ALA A 174 9.72 -4.46 8.83
CA ALA A 174 8.65 -3.83 9.59
C ALA A 174 7.45 -4.78 9.80
N CYS A 175 7.06 -5.53 8.76
CA CYS A 175 5.99 -6.53 8.88
C CYS A 175 6.38 -7.67 9.83
N LEU A 176 7.62 -8.18 9.75
CA LEU A 176 8.11 -9.22 10.63
C LEU A 176 8.23 -8.76 12.09
N ALA A 177 8.59 -7.49 12.31
CA ALA A 177 8.61 -6.91 13.65
C ALA A 177 7.19 -6.77 14.23
N LEU A 178 6.22 -6.36 13.41
CA LEU A 178 4.82 -6.27 13.83
C LEU A 178 4.22 -7.65 14.13
N GLU A 179 4.58 -8.70 13.38
CA GLU A 179 4.20 -10.08 13.64
C GLU A 179 4.59 -10.53 15.07
N GLN A 180 5.78 -10.14 15.52
CA GLN A 180 6.27 -10.49 16.87
C GLN A 180 5.52 -9.77 18.01
N GLN A 181 4.87 -8.65 17.70
CA GLN A 181 4.12 -7.85 18.67
C GLN A 181 2.65 -8.28 18.79
N LEU A 182 2.11 -8.84 17.71
CA LEU A 182 0.70 -9.22 17.61
C LEU A 182 0.53 -10.74 17.70
N GLY A 183 -0.58 -11.18 18.26
CA GLY A 183 -0.95 -12.60 18.28
C GLY A 183 -1.46 -13.11 16.92
N ALA A 184 -1.47 -14.42 16.75
CA ALA A 184 -1.93 -15.08 15.52
C ALA A 184 -3.41 -14.79 15.18
N GLU A 185 -4.21 -14.36 16.13
CA GLU A 185 -5.60 -13.95 15.94
C GLU A 185 -5.73 -12.60 15.23
N ARG A 186 -4.65 -11.80 15.21
CA ARG A 186 -4.63 -10.46 14.59
C ARG A 186 -3.66 -10.33 13.41
N PHE A 187 -2.76 -11.31 13.21
CA PHE A 187 -1.73 -11.23 12.17
C PHE A 187 -1.69 -12.49 11.33
N TYR A 188 -1.83 -12.34 10.00
CA TYR A 188 -1.82 -13.43 9.03
C TYR A 188 -0.77 -13.20 7.95
N LYS A 189 0.13 -14.19 7.76
CA LYS A 189 1.11 -14.16 6.66
C LYS A 189 0.55 -14.84 5.42
N LEU A 190 0.63 -14.13 4.31
CA LEU A 190 0.16 -14.60 3.01
C LEU A 190 1.28 -14.48 1.98
N ASN A 191 1.74 -15.60 1.46
CA ASN A 191 2.71 -15.65 0.38
C ASN A 191 2.00 -15.49 -0.97
N TYR A 192 2.51 -14.60 -1.83
CA TYR A 192 1.93 -14.33 -3.15
C TYR A 192 2.02 -15.55 -4.07
N GLU A 193 3.13 -16.26 -4.07
CA GLU A 193 3.37 -17.41 -4.90
C GLU A 193 2.37 -18.54 -4.56
N THR A 194 2.08 -18.74 -3.29
CA THR A 194 1.06 -19.69 -2.83
C THR A 194 -0.35 -19.22 -3.25
N LEU A 195 -0.65 -17.92 -3.12
CA LEU A 195 -1.94 -17.37 -3.54
C LEU A 195 -2.23 -17.64 -5.03
N ILE A 196 -1.22 -17.56 -5.90
CA ILE A 196 -1.47 -17.75 -7.33
C ILE A 196 -1.40 -19.22 -7.76
N THR A 197 -0.71 -20.09 -7.04
CA THR A 197 -0.58 -21.53 -7.36
C THR A 197 -1.70 -22.37 -6.76
N ALA A 198 -2.13 -22.05 -5.53
CA ALA A 198 -3.20 -22.71 -4.79
C ALA A 198 -4.25 -21.69 -4.28
N PRO A 199 -4.94 -20.96 -5.20
CA PRO A 199 -5.75 -19.79 -4.83
C PRO A 199 -6.93 -20.16 -3.93
N GLU A 200 -7.63 -21.26 -4.19
CA GLU A 200 -8.79 -21.65 -3.42
C GLU A 200 -8.42 -21.98 -1.97
N GLU A 201 -7.42 -22.81 -1.76
CA GLU A 201 -6.95 -23.20 -0.43
C GLU A 201 -6.45 -21.98 0.35
N THR A 202 -5.66 -21.12 -0.32
CA THR A 202 -5.13 -19.89 0.28
C THR A 202 -6.22 -18.93 0.70
N VAL A 203 -7.21 -18.69 -0.16
CA VAL A 203 -8.33 -17.79 0.15
C VAL A 203 -9.24 -18.38 1.23
N ARG A 204 -9.48 -19.69 1.24
CA ARG A 204 -10.23 -20.37 2.33
C ARG A 204 -9.53 -20.20 3.67
N SER A 205 -8.19 -20.39 3.73
CA SER A 205 -7.41 -20.19 4.94
C SER A 205 -7.48 -18.74 5.43
N LEU A 206 -7.38 -17.77 4.51
CA LEU A 206 -7.54 -16.35 4.84
C LEU A 206 -8.95 -16.03 5.34
N CYS A 207 -9.99 -16.59 4.73
CA CYS A 207 -11.37 -16.42 5.18
C CYS A 207 -11.59 -16.96 6.60
N ASN A 208 -10.99 -18.11 6.94
CA ASN A 208 -11.03 -18.65 8.29
C ASN A 208 -10.37 -17.71 9.31
N PHE A 209 -9.20 -17.13 8.98
CA PHE A 209 -8.56 -16.13 9.83
C PHE A 209 -9.41 -14.87 10.01
N LEU A 210 -10.07 -14.41 8.94
CA LEU A 210 -10.94 -13.22 8.97
C LEU A 210 -12.32 -13.51 9.57
N GLU A 211 -12.67 -14.77 9.84
CA GLU A 211 -13.98 -15.20 10.35
C GLU A 211 -15.14 -14.84 9.40
N ILE A 212 -14.90 -15.03 8.10
CA ILE A 212 -15.88 -14.81 7.03
C ILE A 212 -16.11 -16.08 6.22
N GLN A 213 -17.22 -16.14 5.50
CA GLN A 213 -17.50 -17.25 4.63
C GLN A 213 -16.73 -17.17 3.31
N TYR A 214 -16.05 -18.25 2.95
CA TYR A 214 -15.51 -18.40 1.61
C TYR A 214 -16.63 -18.59 0.58
N SER A 215 -16.51 -17.92 -0.55
CA SER A 215 -17.34 -18.14 -1.73
C SER A 215 -16.45 -18.32 -2.97
N ALA A 216 -16.79 -19.27 -3.83
CA ALA A 216 -16.07 -19.48 -5.09
C ALA A 216 -16.05 -18.22 -5.99
N ASN A 217 -17.08 -17.37 -5.87
CA ASN A 217 -17.14 -16.08 -6.58
C ASN A 217 -15.97 -15.14 -6.24
N MET A 218 -15.32 -15.32 -5.10
CA MET A 218 -14.14 -14.53 -4.74
C MET A 218 -13.01 -14.72 -5.77
N LEU A 219 -12.90 -15.89 -6.37
CA LEU A 219 -11.91 -16.19 -7.41
C LEU A 219 -12.34 -15.75 -8.82
N SER A 220 -13.59 -15.36 -9.01
CA SER A 220 -14.11 -14.75 -10.25
C SER A 220 -14.05 -13.23 -10.23
N PHE A 221 -13.19 -12.63 -9.38
CA PHE A 221 -13.03 -11.19 -9.20
C PHE A 221 -12.86 -10.41 -10.53
N TYR A 222 -12.26 -11.02 -11.55
CA TYR A 222 -11.99 -10.39 -12.85
C TYR A 222 -13.26 -10.03 -13.63
N GLU A 223 -14.40 -10.62 -13.27
CA GLU A 223 -15.71 -10.30 -13.82
C GLU A 223 -16.34 -9.08 -13.14
N SER A 224 -15.87 -8.72 -11.94
CA SER A 224 -16.44 -7.66 -11.14
C SER A 224 -16.20 -6.26 -11.76
N ARG A 225 -17.15 -5.35 -11.46
CA ARG A 225 -17.01 -3.95 -11.85
C ARG A 225 -15.81 -3.28 -11.21
N SER A 226 -15.55 -3.55 -9.92
CA SER A 226 -14.40 -3.02 -9.17
C SER A 226 -13.06 -3.39 -9.84
N SER A 227 -12.91 -4.65 -10.31
CA SER A 227 -11.73 -5.08 -11.05
C SER A 227 -11.56 -4.38 -12.39
N LYS A 228 -12.67 -4.23 -13.14
CA LYS A 228 -12.66 -3.55 -14.43
C LYS A 228 -12.29 -2.08 -14.29
N LEU A 229 -12.95 -1.35 -13.39
CA LEU A 229 -12.63 0.06 -13.11
C LEU A 229 -11.18 0.25 -12.65
N THR A 230 -10.69 -0.61 -11.75
CA THR A 230 -9.29 -0.56 -11.30
C THR A 230 -8.32 -0.80 -12.46
N ALA A 231 -8.62 -1.76 -13.34
CA ALA A 231 -7.77 -2.07 -14.49
C ALA A 231 -7.76 -0.97 -15.56
N GLU A 232 -8.84 -0.20 -15.66
CA GLU A 232 -8.97 0.94 -16.57
C GLU A 232 -8.26 2.19 -16.04
N ALA A 233 -8.18 2.35 -14.73
CA ALA A 233 -7.53 3.49 -14.09
C ALA A 233 -5.98 3.51 -14.24
N GLY A 234 -5.36 2.43 -14.74
CA GLY A 234 -3.94 2.42 -15.04
C GLY A 234 -3.44 1.10 -15.61
N GLU A 235 -2.52 1.19 -16.57
CA GLU A 235 -1.95 0.03 -17.27
C GLU A 235 -1.35 -1.01 -16.32
N MET A 236 -0.73 -0.56 -15.24
CA MET A 236 -0.12 -1.43 -14.22
C MET A 236 -1.10 -2.38 -13.53
N TRP A 237 -2.42 -2.18 -13.71
CA TRP A 237 -3.50 -2.98 -13.13
C TRP A 237 -4.30 -3.78 -14.17
N SER A 238 -3.92 -3.71 -15.45
CA SER A 238 -4.62 -4.34 -16.59
C SER A 238 -4.87 -5.84 -16.40
N ASN A 239 -4.01 -6.53 -15.65
CA ASN A 239 -4.15 -7.96 -15.35
C ASN A 239 -5.35 -8.31 -14.46
N LEU A 240 -5.98 -7.33 -13.77
CA LEU A 240 -7.16 -7.57 -12.95
C LEU A 240 -8.40 -7.93 -13.78
N LYS A 241 -8.37 -7.76 -15.10
CA LYS A 241 -9.42 -8.24 -16.03
C LYS A 241 -9.26 -9.71 -16.43
N LYS A 242 -8.28 -10.42 -15.86
CA LYS A 242 -7.94 -11.81 -16.22
C LYS A 242 -8.00 -12.69 -14.99
N PRO A 243 -8.28 -14.00 -15.16
CA PRO A 243 -8.09 -14.98 -14.11
C PRO A 243 -6.68 -14.94 -13.53
N ILE A 244 -6.49 -15.52 -12.35
CA ILE A 244 -5.20 -15.58 -11.67
C ILE A 244 -4.14 -16.21 -12.60
N MET A 245 -3.05 -15.48 -12.82
CA MET A 245 -1.93 -15.94 -13.65
C MET A 245 -0.96 -16.76 -12.81
N LYS A 246 -1.06 -18.09 -12.89
CA LYS A 246 -0.25 -19.02 -12.07
C LYS A 246 1.26 -18.92 -12.29
N ASN A 247 1.70 -18.42 -13.45
CA ASN A 247 3.11 -18.37 -13.85
C ASN A 247 3.74 -16.97 -13.64
N ASN A 248 3.15 -16.12 -12.79
CA ASN A 248 3.67 -14.76 -12.57
C ASN A 248 4.73 -14.73 -11.47
N THR A 249 5.72 -15.61 -11.56
CA THR A 249 6.88 -15.74 -10.66
C THR A 249 8.17 -15.88 -11.46
N GLY A 250 9.32 -15.59 -10.84
CA GLY A 250 10.62 -15.70 -11.48
C GLY A 250 10.86 -14.72 -12.62
N ASN A 251 10.09 -13.63 -12.69
CA ASN A 251 10.24 -12.63 -13.76
C ASN A 251 11.55 -11.85 -13.67
N TYR A 252 12.16 -11.79 -12.49
CA TYR A 252 13.47 -11.17 -12.29
C TYR A 252 14.57 -11.85 -13.10
N LEU A 253 14.49 -13.16 -13.32
CA LEU A 253 15.48 -13.92 -14.12
C LEU A 253 15.62 -13.37 -15.56
N LYS A 254 14.57 -12.72 -16.08
CA LYS A 254 14.57 -12.10 -17.41
C LYS A 254 14.80 -10.58 -17.36
N ALA A 255 14.57 -9.97 -16.21
CA ALA A 255 14.55 -8.51 -16.05
C ALA A 255 15.84 -7.96 -15.43
N PHE A 256 16.57 -8.78 -14.67
CA PHE A 256 17.78 -8.37 -13.99
C PHE A 256 19.03 -8.75 -14.81
N HIS A 257 19.98 -7.84 -14.84
CA HIS A 257 21.38 -8.16 -15.16
C HIS A 257 22.08 -8.69 -13.90
N ALA A 258 23.25 -9.30 -14.09
CA ALA A 258 24.02 -9.87 -13.00
C ALA A 258 24.31 -8.85 -11.87
N ASP A 259 24.60 -7.59 -12.23
CA ASP A 259 24.84 -6.52 -11.26
C ASP A 259 23.57 -6.15 -10.48
N ASP A 260 22.39 -6.13 -11.14
CA ASP A 260 21.11 -5.90 -10.48
C ASP A 260 20.84 -6.93 -9.39
N LEU A 261 21.08 -8.21 -9.72
CA LEU A 261 20.89 -9.34 -8.82
C LEU A 261 21.86 -9.27 -7.64
N ALA A 262 23.16 -9.06 -7.93
CA ALA A 262 24.18 -8.96 -6.90
C ALA A 262 23.91 -7.79 -5.93
N ILE A 263 23.54 -6.60 -6.45
CA ILE A 263 23.20 -5.43 -5.63
C ILE A 263 21.95 -5.72 -4.79
N PHE A 264 20.90 -6.31 -5.40
CA PHE A 264 19.65 -6.59 -4.71
C PHE A 264 19.89 -7.58 -3.56
N GLU A 265 20.55 -8.71 -3.84
CA GLU A 265 20.79 -9.74 -2.84
C GLU A 265 21.82 -9.33 -1.79
N ARG A 266 22.80 -8.47 -2.12
CA ARG A 266 23.71 -7.89 -1.12
C ARG A 266 22.95 -7.13 -0.04
N ILE A 267 21.87 -6.43 -0.39
CA ILE A 267 21.08 -5.60 0.52
C ILE A 267 19.96 -6.42 1.17
N ALA A 268 19.23 -7.21 0.38
CA ALA A 268 18.00 -7.86 0.76
C ALA A 268 18.16 -9.36 1.09
N GLY A 269 19.36 -9.95 0.92
CA GLY A 269 19.57 -11.38 1.01
C GLY A 269 19.18 -11.99 2.35
N ALA A 270 19.49 -11.31 3.46
CA ALA A 270 19.08 -11.77 4.79
C ALA A 270 17.55 -11.79 4.95
N THR A 271 16.86 -10.77 4.43
CA THR A 271 15.40 -10.68 4.47
C THR A 271 14.75 -11.70 3.52
N LEU A 272 15.32 -11.92 2.33
CA LEU A 272 14.90 -13.00 1.43
C LEU A 272 14.96 -14.36 2.14
N ALA A 273 16.08 -14.67 2.80
CA ALA A 273 16.26 -15.92 3.53
C ALA A 273 15.23 -16.09 4.67
N LYS A 274 14.95 -15.03 5.46
CA LYS A 274 13.92 -15.05 6.52
C LYS A 274 12.53 -15.38 5.99
N LEU A 275 12.24 -15.01 4.74
CA LEU A 275 10.96 -15.25 4.08
C LEU A 275 10.94 -16.53 3.23
N GLY A 276 12.02 -17.32 3.26
CA GLY A 276 12.12 -18.62 2.58
C GLY A 276 12.50 -18.52 1.10
N TYR A 277 13.00 -17.37 0.63
CA TYR A 277 13.49 -17.22 -0.75
C TYR A 277 14.99 -17.52 -0.83
N PRO A 278 15.41 -18.51 -1.62
CA PRO A 278 16.84 -18.82 -1.83
C PRO A 278 17.51 -17.65 -2.56
N THR A 279 18.76 -17.38 -2.22
CA THR A 279 19.62 -16.42 -2.94
C THR A 279 20.50 -17.15 -3.96
N GLU A 280 20.82 -16.49 -5.04
CA GLU A 280 21.68 -17.01 -6.11
C GLU A 280 23.13 -16.54 -5.95
N THR A 281 23.35 -15.48 -5.18
CA THR A 281 24.68 -14.93 -4.90
C THR A 281 25.09 -15.19 -3.45
N ASN A 282 26.40 -15.22 -3.21
CA ASN A 282 26.91 -15.22 -1.83
C ASN A 282 26.90 -13.78 -1.28
N PHE A 283 25.72 -13.27 -0.93
CA PHE A 283 25.51 -11.89 -0.48
C PHE A 283 26.29 -11.52 0.79
N GLY A 284 26.70 -12.49 1.59
CA GLY A 284 27.52 -12.30 2.79
C GLY A 284 29.04 -12.23 2.52
N HIS A 285 29.50 -12.49 1.29
CA HIS A 285 30.92 -12.47 0.98
C HIS A 285 31.51 -11.05 1.08
N PRO A 286 32.70 -10.86 1.68
CA PRO A 286 33.34 -9.54 1.83
C PRO A 286 33.48 -8.75 0.52
N ASP A 287 33.77 -9.41 -0.60
CA ASP A 287 33.87 -8.76 -1.91
C ASP A 287 32.57 -8.06 -2.36
N GLN A 288 31.44 -8.44 -1.78
CA GLN A 288 30.15 -7.78 -2.07
C GLN A 288 30.02 -6.39 -1.42
N GLU A 289 30.88 -6.04 -0.43
CA GLU A 289 30.88 -4.71 0.21
C GLU A 289 31.13 -3.60 -0.82
N ARG A 290 31.96 -3.85 -1.81
CA ARG A 290 32.24 -2.90 -2.89
C ARG A 290 30.98 -2.47 -3.67
N LEU A 291 29.94 -3.32 -3.70
CA LEU A 291 28.67 -3.01 -4.39
C LEU A 291 27.89 -1.87 -3.71
N ILE A 292 28.17 -1.61 -2.45
CA ILE A 292 27.48 -0.59 -1.65
C ILE A 292 28.45 0.46 -1.10
N SER A 293 29.61 0.65 -1.77
CA SER A 293 30.53 1.72 -1.39
C SER A 293 29.88 3.11 -1.50
N PRO A 294 30.31 4.10 -0.70
CA PRO A 294 29.74 5.45 -0.75
C PRO A 294 29.68 6.04 -2.15
N GLU A 295 30.73 5.85 -2.95
CA GLU A 295 30.83 6.36 -4.32
C GLU A 295 29.79 5.72 -5.23
N ARG A 296 29.60 4.40 -5.11
CA ARG A 296 28.57 3.67 -5.87
C ARG A 296 27.15 4.08 -5.45
N VAL A 297 26.92 4.29 -4.17
CA VAL A 297 25.62 4.75 -3.66
C VAL A 297 25.27 6.13 -4.24
N VAL A 298 26.24 7.06 -4.33
CA VAL A 298 26.03 8.36 -5.00
C VAL A 298 25.63 8.16 -6.46
N HIS A 299 26.34 7.29 -7.18
CA HIS A 299 25.99 6.96 -8.57
C HIS A 299 24.58 6.34 -8.70
N TYR A 300 24.22 5.42 -7.81
CA TYR A 300 22.88 4.80 -7.81
C TYR A 300 21.76 5.81 -7.54
N ASN A 301 22.01 6.81 -6.68
CA ASN A 301 21.06 7.89 -6.43
C ASN A 301 20.79 8.71 -7.71
N LEU A 302 21.84 9.09 -8.45
CA LEU A 302 21.71 9.82 -9.70
C LEU A 302 20.99 9.00 -10.75
N LEU A 303 21.43 7.76 -10.97
CA LEU A 303 20.82 6.85 -11.94
C LEU A 303 19.33 6.57 -11.62
N ASN A 304 19.00 6.42 -10.35
CA ASN A 304 17.62 6.23 -9.95
C ASN A 304 16.73 7.44 -10.29
N GLN A 305 17.25 8.67 -10.10
CA GLN A 305 16.51 9.88 -10.50
C GLN A 305 16.29 9.95 -12.02
N GLU A 306 17.31 9.63 -12.81
CA GLU A 306 17.21 9.59 -14.27
C GLU A 306 16.17 8.54 -14.73
N LEU A 307 16.22 7.33 -14.16
CA LEU A 307 15.27 6.27 -14.48
C LEU A 307 13.83 6.63 -14.08
N LYS A 308 13.63 7.31 -12.94
CA LYS A 308 12.32 7.82 -12.53
C LYS A 308 11.80 8.86 -13.51
N LYS A 309 12.65 9.81 -13.91
CA LYS A 309 12.29 10.84 -14.92
C LYS A 309 11.90 10.20 -16.23
N LYS A 310 12.69 9.26 -16.73
CA LYS A 310 12.40 8.50 -17.94
C LYS A 310 11.06 7.76 -17.84
N SER A 311 10.82 7.06 -16.72
CA SER A 311 9.58 6.33 -16.48
C SER A 311 8.33 7.22 -16.51
N LEU A 312 8.44 8.50 -16.08
CA LEU A 312 7.37 9.49 -16.19
C LEU A 312 7.17 9.98 -17.62
N GLN A 313 8.26 10.15 -18.39
CA GLN A 313 8.19 10.54 -19.81
C GLN A 313 7.56 9.45 -20.67
N ASP A 314 7.84 8.18 -20.36
CA ASP A 314 7.32 7.01 -21.06
C ASP A 314 5.89 6.63 -20.60
N ALA A 315 5.34 7.31 -19.60
CA ALA A 315 4.03 7.02 -19.05
C ALA A 315 2.91 7.38 -20.03
N ARG A 316 1.84 6.62 -20.03
CA ARG A 316 0.64 6.96 -20.79
C ARG A 316 0.03 8.25 -20.26
N ALA A 317 -0.36 9.14 -21.18
CA ALA A 317 -0.97 10.42 -20.80
C ALA A 317 -2.21 10.23 -19.90
N GLU A 318 -3.03 9.22 -20.18
CA GLU A 318 -4.20 8.84 -19.40
C GLU A 318 -3.87 8.49 -17.92
N ASP A 319 -2.77 7.73 -17.71
CA ASP A 319 -2.32 7.35 -16.37
C ASP A 319 -1.88 8.57 -15.53
N LEU A 320 -1.34 9.59 -16.18
CA LEU A 320 -0.97 10.86 -15.54
C LEU A 320 -2.20 11.73 -15.31
N GLU A 321 -3.09 11.80 -16.28
CA GLU A 321 -4.32 12.60 -16.19
C GLU A 321 -5.24 12.13 -15.05
N ASN A 322 -5.38 10.82 -14.89
CA ASN A 322 -6.17 10.23 -13.80
C ASN A 322 -5.65 10.59 -12.39
N ARG A 323 -4.38 10.96 -12.24
CA ARG A 323 -3.76 11.32 -10.96
C ARG A 323 -3.78 12.82 -10.68
N ARG A 324 -3.94 13.63 -11.71
CA ARG A 324 -3.86 15.10 -11.62
C ARG A 324 -4.75 15.68 -10.52
N PRO A 325 -6.04 15.29 -10.37
CA PRO A 325 -6.88 15.89 -9.33
C PRO A 325 -6.33 15.71 -7.91
N GLN A 326 -5.79 14.54 -7.58
CA GLN A 326 -5.15 14.32 -6.28
C GLN A 326 -3.85 15.09 -6.13
N GLU A 327 -3.04 15.19 -7.18
CA GLU A 327 -1.78 15.94 -7.19
C GLU A 327 -2.01 17.44 -7.00
N GLU A 328 -3.05 18.01 -7.61
CA GLU A 328 -3.46 19.41 -7.45
C GLU A 328 -3.88 19.71 -6.01
N ILE A 329 -4.66 18.83 -5.38
CA ILE A 329 -5.03 18.96 -3.96
C ILE A 329 -3.78 18.96 -3.09
N LEU A 330 -2.86 18.01 -3.28
CA LEU A 330 -1.63 17.93 -2.50
C LEU A 330 -0.71 19.14 -2.73
N ALA A 331 -0.64 19.66 -3.96
CA ALA A 331 0.10 20.88 -4.25
C ALA A 331 -0.50 22.10 -3.53
N ALA A 332 -1.82 22.23 -3.52
CA ALA A 332 -2.52 23.30 -2.81
C ALA A 332 -2.26 23.21 -1.29
N ILE A 333 -2.27 22.01 -0.70
CA ILE A 333 -1.96 21.81 0.73
C ILE A 333 -0.52 22.22 1.03
N LYS A 334 0.44 21.78 0.23
CA LYS A 334 1.89 22.06 0.43
C LYS A 334 2.23 23.54 0.25
N ASN A 335 1.46 24.27 -0.54
CA ASN A 335 1.64 25.70 -0.78
C ASN A 335 0.99 26.59 0.31
N ARG A 336 0.33 26.01 1.32
CA ARG A 336 -0.17 26.78 2.46
C ARG A 336 1.01 27.25 3.29
N VAL A 337 1.16 28.55 3.41
CA VAL A 337 2.12 29.15 4.35
C VAL A 337 1.68 28.78 5.77
N PRO A 338 2.55 28.27 6.65
CA PRO A 338 2.19 28.09 8.05
C PRO A 338 1.68 29.43 8.59
N GLN A 339 0.50 29.45 9.20
CA GLN A 339 0.00 30.64 9.86
C GLN A 339 0.98 30.96 11.01
N GLN A 340 1.82 31.96 10.83
CA GLN A 340 2.58 32.56 11.95
C GLN A 340 1.53 33.07 12.94
N THR A 341 1.45 32.43 14.11
CA THR A 341 0.74 32.95 15.25
C THR A 341 1.47 34.21 15.71
N TYR A 342 1.03 35.37 15.23
CA TYR A 342 1.36 36.65 15.88
C TYR A 342 0.61 36.64 17.21
N SER A 343 1.26 36.24 18.29
CA SER A 343 0.87 36.62 19.64
C SER A 343 1.03 38.12 19.76
N TYR A 344 -0.04 38.88 19.65
CA TYR A 344 -0.06 40.22 20.15
C TYR A 344 -0.03 40.12 21.69
N GLU A 345 1.16 40.26 22.25
CA GLU A 345 1.28 40.69 23.65
C GLU A 345 0.80 42.15 23.73
N ALA A 346 -0.33 42.36 24.42
CA ALA A 346 -0.82 43.67 24.83
C ALA A 346 -0.52 43.86 26.32
#